data_cee388285b334873e8777250fc9cdbd7
#
_entry.id   cee388285b334873e8777250fc9cdbd7
#
_cell.length_a   1.000
_cell.length_b   1.000
_cell.length_c   1.000
_cell.angle_alpha   90.00
_cell.angle_beta   90.00
_cell.angle_gamma   90.00
#
_symmetry.space_group_name_H-M   'P 1'
#
loop_
_entity.id
_entity.type
_entity.pdbx_description
1 polymer ?
#
loop_
_entity_poly.entity_id
_entity_poly.type
_entity_poly.pdbx_seq_one_letter_code
_entity_poly.pdbx_strand_id
1 'polypeptide(L)'
;MGVLRSLLVFLWMAVTVIPFALGIILMAPFVGSDARWWYLARPWLSGAVEAVRLVGGIQYSVEGEQALPTAEDNQRIILCPKHQSTWETFFFASRMPHPLAYVFKRELLYIPFFGWAMACLNMIHIDRSARGDAWSKVASMGEMLM
;
A
#
# COMPACT_ATOMS: atom_id res chain seq x y z
N MET A 1 21.86 -7.81 -3.87
CA MET A 1 21.00 -8.99 -3.62
C MET A 1 21.37 -10.11 -4.57
N GLY A 2 21.50 -11.38 -4.12
CA GLY A 2 21.66 -12.52 -5.03
C GLY A 2 20.31 -12.83 -5.72
N VAL A 3 20.34 -13.25 -6.98
CA VAL A 3 19.14 -13.60 -7.76
C VAL A 3 18.22 -14.55 -6.99
N LEU A 4 18.78 -15.56 -6.34
CA LEU A 4 18.01 -16.53 -5.56
C LEU A 4 17.20 -15.86 -4.42
N ARG A 5 17.81 -14.93 -3.67
CA ARG A 5 17.12 -14.19 -2.60
C ARG A 5 15.98 -13.33 -3.13
N SER A 6 16.21 -12.67 -4.27
CA SER A 6 15.14 -11.89 -4.93
C SER A 6 13.97 -12.76 -5.38
N LEU A 7 14.26 -13.93 -5.94
CA LEU A 7 13.23 -14.89 -6.35
C LEU A 7 12.44 -15.43 -5.16
N LEU A 8 13.12 -15.73 -4.04
CA LEU A 8 12.45 -16.20 -2.81
C LEU A 8 11.52 -15.14 -2.23
N VAL A 9 11.97 -13.87 -2.15
CA VAL A 9 11.12 -12.76 -1.70
C VAL A 9 9.92 -12.58 -2.63
N PHE A 10 10.15 -12.56 -3.93
CA PHE A 10 9.07 -12.42 -4.91
C PHE A 10 8.06 -13.57 -4.81
N LEU A 11 8.53 -14.81 -4.73
CA LEU A 11 7.66 -15.98 -4.57
C LEU A 11 6.84 -15.91 -3.29
N TRP A 12 7.48 -15.53 -2.19
CA TRP A 12 6.79 -15.32 -0.91
C TRP A 12 5.66 -14.28 -1.05
N MET A 13 5.95 -13.13 -1.67
CA MET A 13 4.94 -12.08 -1.89
C MET A 13 3.81 -12.57 -2.80
N ALA A 14 4.14 -13.25 -3.91
CA ALA A 14 3.15 -13.74 -4.87
C ALA A 14 2.22 -14.81 -4.28
N VAL A 15 2.74 -15.67 -3.41
CA VAL A 15 1.94 -16.71 -2.76
C VAL A 15 1.09 -16.13 -1.61
N THR A 16 1.71 -15.30 -0.78
CA THR A 16 1.03 -14.78 0.41
C THR A 16 0.02 -13.67 0.10
N VAL A 17 0.15 -12.94 -1.00
CA VAL A 17 -0.87 -11.95 -1.40
C VAL A 17 -2.24 -12.57 -1.60
N ILE A 18 -2.32 -13.83 -2.03
CA ILE A 18 -3.59 -14.50 -2.36
C ILE A 18 -4.52 -14.58 -1.15
N PRO A 19 -4.15 -15.21 -0.01
CA PRO A 19 -5.05 -15.30 1.13
C PRO A 19 -5.42 -13.94 1.73
N PHE A 20 -4.48 -12.99 1.79
CA PHE A 20 -4.76 -11.65 2.30
C PHE A 20 -5.71 -10.88 1.37
N ALA A 21 -5.48 -10.94 0.06
CA ALA A 21 -6.36 -10.33 -0.94
C ALA A 21 -7.76 -10.92 -0.92
N LEU A 22 -7.89 -12.24 -0.86
CA LEU A 22 -9.19 -12.91 -0.70
C LEU A 22 -9.89 -12.47 0.57
N GLY A 23 -9.16 -12.36 1.69
CA GLY A 23 -9.72 -11.84 2.94
C GLY A 23 -10.27 -10.44 2.78
N ILE A 24 -9.52 -9.51 2.14
CA ILE A 24 -9.97 -8.13 1.87
C ILE A 24 -11.25 -8.12 1.02
N ILE A 25 -11.26 -8.91 -0.06
CA ILE A 25 -12.38 -8.96 -1.01
C ILE A 25 -13.65 -9.53 -0.35
N LEU A 26 -13.51 -10.67 0.33
CA LEU A 26 -14.64 -11.36 0.96
C LEU A 26 -15.23 -10.57 2.14
N MET A 27 -14.38 -9.82 2.86
CA MET A 27 -14.84 -8.99 3.97
C MET A 27 -15.35 -7.61 3.52
N ALA A 28 -15.15 -7.23 2.27
CA ALA A 28 -15.54 -5.90 1.77
C ALA A 28 -17.02 -5.53 2.01
N PRO A 29 -18.01 -6.43 1.83
CA PRO A 29 -19.39 -6.09 2.08
C PRO A 29 -19.77 -6.01 3.57
N PHE A 30 -18.94 -6.54 4.48
CA PHE A 30 -19.28 -6.67 5.90
C PHE A 30 -18.47 -5.74 6.80
N VAL A 31 -17.27 -5.34 6.36
CA VAL A 31 -16.29 -4.63 7.18
C VAL A 31 -15.78 -3.39 6.46
N GLY A 32 -15.68 -2.27 7.15
CA GLY A 32 -15.16 -1.02 6.61
C GLY A 32 -13.72 -1.11 6.10
N SER A 33 -13.33 -0.21 5.21
CA SER A 33 -12.01 -0.17 4.58
C SER A 33 -10.87 -0.12 5.61
N ASP A 34 -11.03 0.70 6.66
CA ASP A 34 -10.00 0.89 7.68
C ASP A 34 -9.71 -0.38 8.46
N ALA A 35 -10.75 -1.14 8.83
CA ALA A 35 -10.56 -2.41 9.50
C ALA A 35 -9.86 -3.44 8.58
N ARG A 36 -10.24 -3.50 7.28
CA ARG A 36 -9.53 -4.35 6.30
C ARG A 36 -8.08 -3.92 6.11
N TRP A 37 -7.80 -2.62 6.16
CA TRP A 37 -6.44 -2.10 6.16
C TRP A 37 -5.65 -2.62 7.37
N TRP A 38 -6.15 -2.40 8.59
CA TRP A 38 -5.44 -2.73 9.82
C TRP A 38 -5.21 -4.23 10.01
N TYR A 39 -6.21 -5.06 9.68
CA TYR A 39 -6.16 -6.51 9.97
C TYR A 39 -5.63 -7.35 8.81
N LEU A 40 -5.64 -6.85 7.59
CA LEU A 40 -5.24 -7.61 6.40
C LEU A 40 -4.16 -6.93 5.57
N ALA A 41 -4.39 -5.71 5.08
CA ALA A 41 -3.44 -5.06 4.17
C ALA A 41 -2.12 -4.72 4.86
N ARG A 42 -2.16 -4.03 5.99
CA ARG A 42 -0.97 -3.61 6.73
C ARG A 42 -0.12 -4.79 7.24
N PRO A 43 -0.66 -5.86 7.83
CA PRO A 43 0.12 -7.04 8.20
C PRO A 43 0.85 -7.67 7.02
N TRP A 44 0.20 -7.79 5.85
CA TRP A 44 0.85 -8.31 4.66
C TRP A 44 1.98 -7.39 4.17
N LEU A 45 1.75 -6.08 4.14
CA LEU A 45 2.76 -5.08 3.74
C LEU A 45 3.96 -5.10 4.71
N SER A 46 3.71 -5.21 6.01
CA SER A 46 4.76 -5.36 7.03
C SER A 46 5.54 -6.65 6.83
N GLY A 47 4.86 -7.76 6.54
CA GLY A 47 5.50 -9.03 6.20
C GLY A 47 6.37 -8.93 4.95
N ALA A 48 5.94 -8.18 3.93
CA ALA A 48 6.73 -7.95 2.72
C ALA A 48 8.03 -7.16 3.03
N VAL A 49 7.96 -6.12 3.86
CA VAL A 49 9.14 -5.37 4.32
C VAL A 49 10.10 -6.28 5.10
N GLU A 50 9.59 -7.12 6.00
CA GLU A 50 10.40 -8.07 6.76
C GLU A 50 11.00 -9.17 5.87
N ALA A 51 10.26 -9.68 4.88
CA ALA A 51 10.80 -10.64 3.92
C ALA A 51 11.98 -10.06 3.12
N VAL A 52 11.87 -8.79 2.70
CA VAL A 52 12.97 -8.08 2.03
C VAL A 52 14.16 -7.91 2.98
N ARG A 53 13.93 -7.63 4.27
CA ARG A 53 14.97 -7.45 5.27
C ARG A 53 15.68 -8.78 5.59
N LEU A 54 14.92 -9.83 5.91
CA LEU A 54 15.45 -11.10 6.42
C LEU A 54 16.00 -11.99 5.29
N VAL A 55 15.20 -12.21 4.24
CA VAL A 55 15.56 -13.08 3.11
C VAL A 55 16.37 -12.29 2.08
N GLY A 56 15.94 -11.08 1.76
CA GLY A 56 16.63 -10.21 0.82
C GLY A 56 17.97 -9.71 1.33
N GLY A 57 18.13 -9.60 2.65
CA GLY A 57 19.34 -9.08 3.30
C GLY A 57 19.51 -7.57 3.13
N ILE A 58 18.42 -6.83 2.87
CA ILE A 58 18.43 -5.37 2.75
C ILE A 58 18.17 -4.78 4.13
N GLN A 59 19.19 -4.11 4.68
CA GLN A 59 19.05 -3.35 5.91
C GLN A 59 18.60 -1.91 5.58
N TYR A 60 17.84 -1.31 6.48
CA TYR A 60 17.43 0.09 6.38
C TYR A 60 17.52 0.76 7.75
N SER A 61 17.69 2.07 7.75
CA SER A 61 17.56 2.93 8.92
C SER A 61 16.48 3.98 8.65
N VAL A 62 15.79 4.38 9.70
CA VAL A 62 14.76 5.43 9.62
C VAL A 62 15.23 6.59 10.48
N GLU A 63 15.32 7.75 9.86
CA GLU A 63 15.62 9.00 10.54
C GLU A 63 14.43 9.95 10.40
N GLY A 64 14.16 10.75 11.44
CA GLY A 64 13.06 11.70 11.43
C GLY A 64 11.68 11.08 11.66
N GLU A 65 11.58 9.86 12.19
CA GLU A 65 10.31 9.19 12.47
C GLU A 65 9.41 10.02 13.40
N GLN A 66 10.01 10.82 14.28
CA GLN A 66 9.30 11.76 15.16
C GLN A 66 8.61 12.92 14.43
N ALA A 67 8.93 13.15 13.16
CA ALA A 67 8.26 14.15 12.32
C ALA A 67 7.02 13.60 11.59
N LEU A 68 6.79 12.30 11.67
CA LEU A 68 5.59 11.67 11.11
C LEU A 68 4.40 11.92 12.04
N PRO A 69 3.17 11.95 11.50
CA PRO A 69 1.97 12.09 12.31
C PRO A 69 1.86 10.95 13.33
N THR A 70 1.34 11.25 14.49
CA THR A 70 0.99 10.25 15.50
C THR A 70 -0.43 9.71 15.26
N ALA A 71 -0.80 8.62 15.93
CA ALA A 71 -2.16 8.08 15.85
C ALA A 71 -3.24 9.04 16.41
N GLU A 72 -2.84 10.01 17.22
CA GLU A 72 -3.72 11.02 17.82
C GLU A 72 -3.87 12.28 16.97
N ASP A 73 -3.00 12.44 15.96
CA ASP A 73 -3.05 13.59 15.05
C ASP A 73 -4.21 13.46 14.06
N ASN A 74 -5.18 14.35 14.17
CA ASN A 74 -6.26 14.49 13.18
C ASN A 74 -5.88 15.37 11.98
N GLN A 75 -4.59 15.59 11.75
CA GLN A 75 -4.13 16.40 10.62
C GLN A 75 -4.20 15.62 9.32
N ARG A 76 -4.76 16.26 8.30
CA ARG A 76 -4.78 15.73 6.94
C ARG A 76 -3.41 15.92 6.30
N ILE A 77 -2.76 14.84 5.92
CA ILE A 77 -1.38 14.88 5.43
C ILE A 77 -1.30 14.27 4.04
N ILE A 78 -0.66 15.00 3.13
CA ILE A 78 -0.26 14.49 1.82
C ILE A 78 1.21 14.10 1.90
N LEU A 79 1.48 12.80 1.76
CA LEU A 79 2.84 12.28 1.75
C LEU A 79 3.36 12.20 0.31
N CYS A 80 4.41 12.95 0.01
CA CYS A 80 5.06 12.96 -1.31
C CYS A 80 6.49 12.40 -1.21
N PRO A 81 6.67 11.10 -1.02
CA PRO A 81 8.00 10.52 -0.92
C PRO A 81 8.70 10.50 -2.28
N LYS A 82 10.03 10.57 -2.26
CA LYS A 82 10.82 10.32 -3.46
C LYS A 82 10.70 8.84 -3.83
N HIS A 83 10.02 8.55 -4.92
CA HIS A 83 9.71 7.19 -5.34
C HIS A 83 10.83 6.62 -6.23
N GLN A 84 11.70 5.80 -5.66
CA GLN A 84 12.82 5.18 -6.35
C GLN A 84 12.69 3.66 -6.51
N SER A 85 11.85 3.02 -5.69
CA SER A 85 11.61 1.59 -5.74
C SER A 85 10.20 1.23 -5.27
N THR A 86 9.74 0.01 -5.55
CA THR A 86 8.47 -0.51 -5.04
C THR A 86 8.52 -0.72 -3.51
N TRP A 87 9.71 -0.91 -2.93
CA TRP A 87 9.87 -1.16 -1.50
C TRP A 87 9.34 -0.01 -0.63
N GLU A 88 9.55 1.23 -1.02
CA GLU A 88 9.08 2.41 -0.30
C GLU A 88 7.55 2.41 -0.12
N THR A 89 6.83 1.96 -1.15
CA THR A 89 5.36 1.85 -1.09
C THR A 89 4.93 0.90 0.03
N PHE A 90 5.56 -0.25 0.16
CA PHE A 90 5.28 -1.18 1.24
C PHE A 90 5.73 -0.64 2.59
N PHE A 91 6.89 0.02 2.63
CA PHE A 91 7.47 0.55 3.84
C PHE A 91 6.57 1.62 4.47
N PHE A 92 6.17 2.65 3.73
CA PHE A 92 5.29 3.70 4.26
C PHE A 92 3.96 3.12 4.74
N ALA A 93 3.33 2.26 3.96
CA ALA A 93 2.07 1.63 4.36
C ALA A 93 2.20 0.80 5.64
N SER A 94 3.35 0.16 5.87
CA SER A 94 3.59 -0.64 7.08
C SER A 94 3.85 0.21 8.33
N ARG A 95 4.34 1.45 8.16
CA ARG A 95 4.80 2.30 9.28
C ARG A 95 3.82 3.40 9.67
N MET A 96 3.00 3.89 8.75
CA MET A 96 2.08 4.98 9.05
C MET A 96 1.06 4.60 10.11
N PRO A 97 0.75 5.52 11.04
CA PRO A 97 -0.22 5.31 12.12
C PRO A 97 -1.67 5.38 11.63
N HIS A 98 -1.90 5.79 10.40
CA HIS A 98 -3.22 5.85 9.75
C HIS A 98 -3.23 5.06 8.44
N PRO A 99 -4.41 4.56 8.00
CA PRO A 99 -4.56 3.99 6.68
C PRO A 99 -4.11 4.97 5.59
N LEU A 100 -3.35 4.49 4.60
CA LEU A 100 -2.93 5.32 3.49
C LEU A 100 -3.81 5.09 2.27
N ALA A 101 -4.26 6.19 1.64
CA ALA A 101 -4.88 6.19 0.33
C ALA A 101 -3.82 6.46 -0.74
N TYR A 102 -3.39 5.43 -1.45
CA TYR A 102 -2.42 5.59 -2.52
C TYR A 102 -3.05 6.09 -3.81
N VAL A 103 -2.37 7.05 -4.46
CA VAL A 103 -2.63 7.38 -5.85
C VAL A 103 -1.81 6.43 -6.73
N PHE A 104 -2.46 5.58 -7.50
CA PHE A 104 -1.79 4.55 -8.29
C PHE A 104 -2.32 4.45 -9.72
N LYS A 105 -1.58 3.76 -10.55
CA LYS A 105 -1.88 3.57 -11.98
C LYS A 105 -3.03 2.58 -12.15
N ARG A 106 -4.06 2.95 -12.93
CA ARG A 106 -5.27 2.15 -13.17
C ARG A 106 -4.98 0.71 -13.59
N GLU A 107 -3.91 0.49 -14.35
CA GLU A 107 -3.56 -0.83 -14.88
C GLU A 107 -3.18 -1.83 -13.78
N LEU A 108 -2.81 -1.36 -12.57
CA LEU A 108 -2.57 -2.25 -11.43
C LEU A 108 -3.84 -2.97 -10.97
N LEU A 109 -5.03 -2.44 -11.29
CA LEU A 109 -6.31 -3.12 -11.00
C LEU A 109 -6.47 -4.44 -11.77
N TYR A 110 -5.76 -4.62 -12.89
CA TYR A 110 -5.80 -5.85 -13.69
C TYR A 110 -4.91 -6.97 -13.15
N ILE A 111 -4.07 -6.69 -12.14
CA ILE A 111 -3.28 -7.73 -11.48
C ILE A 111 -4.21 -8.59 -10.61
N PRO A 112 -4.37 -9.88 -10.90
CA PRO A 112 -5.25 -10.74 -10.13
C PRO A 112 -4.93 -10.71 -8.64
N PHE A 113 -5.95 -10.81 -7.81
CA PHE A 113 -5.90 -10.73 -6.36
C PHE A 113 -5.43 -9.36 -5.84
N PHE A 114 -4.20 -8.94 -6.15
CA PHE A 114 -3.63 -7.70 -5.67
C PHE A 114 -4.45 -6.47 -6.11
N GLY A 115 -4.72 -6.34 -7.40
CA GLY A 115 -5.49 -5.21 -7.94
C GLY A 115 -6.94 -5.22 -7.45
N TRP A 116 -7.54 -6.39 -7.32
CA TRP A 116 -8.90 -6.53 -6.81
C TRP A 116 -9.00 -6.15 -5.32
N ALA A 117 -8.00 -6.54 -4.52
CA ALA A 117 -7.90 -6.10 -3.13
C ALA A 117 -7.72 -4.59 -3.01
N MET A 118 -6.88 -3.98 -3.86
CA MET A 118 -6.72 -2.52 -3.90
C MET A 118 -8.03 -1.81 -4.26
N ALA A 119 -8.84 -2.37 -5.15
CA ALA A 119 -10.16 -1.82 -5.49
C ALA A 119 -11.16 -1.86 -4.32
N CYS A 120 -10.94 -2.76 -3.35
CA CYS A 120 -11.74 -2.89 -2.13
C CYS A 120 -11.21 -2.05 -0.96
N LEU A 121 -10.14 -1.28 -1.15
CA LEU A 121 -9.58 -0.35 -0.18
C LEU A 121 -9.79 1.09 -0.67
N ASN A 122 -9.67 2.07 0.24
CA ASN A 122 -9.79 3.50 -0.08
C ASN A 122 -8.55 4.00 -0.85
N MET A 123 -8.43 3.57 -2.10
CA MET A 123 -7.29 3.89 -2.97
C MET A 123 -7.74 4.71 -4.18
N ILE A 124 -6.89 5.60 -4.67
CA ILE A 124 -7.18 6.49 -5.79
C ILE A 124 -6.46 5.98 -7.05
N HIS A 125 -7.20 5.39 -7.98
CA HIS A 125 -6.61 4.98 -9.26
C HIS A 125 -6.75 6.08 -10.32
N ILE A 126 -5.70 6.35 -11.05
CA ILE A 126 -5.65 7.36 -12.11
C ILE A 126 -5.31 6.74 -13.46
N ASP A 127 -5.93 7.29 -14.51
CA ASP A 127 -5.52 7.05 -15.89
C ASP A 127 -4.57 8.17 -16.30
N ARG A 128 -3.31 7.84 -16.54
CA ARG A 128 -2.28 8.84 -16.90
C ARG A 128 -2.39 9.32 -18.33
N SER A 129 -3.15 8.63 -19.19
CA SER A 129 -3.42 9.07 -20.55
C SER A 129 -4.41 10.24 -20.60
N ALA A 130 -5.33 10.31 -19.63
CA ALA A 130 -6.34 11.35 -19.49
C ALA A 130 -5.95 12.35 -18.38
N ARG A 131 -4.96 13.19 -18.63
CA ARG A 131 -4.34 14.08 -17.61
C ARG A 131 -5.34 14.99 -16.88
N GLY A 132 -6.29 15.60 -17.61
CA GLY A 132 -7.31 16.47 -17.00
C GLY A 132 -8.21 15.73 -16.02
N ASP A 133 -8.71 14.57 -16.42
CA ASP A 133 -9.59 13.74 -15.61
C ASP A 133 -8.87 13.15 -14.38
N ALA A 134 -7.57 12.85 -14.52
CA ALA A 134 -6.77 12.34 -13.42
C ALA A 134 -6.69 13.34 -12.26
N TRP A 135 -6.47 14.63 -12.53
CA TRP A 135 -6.43 15.66 -11.49
C TRP A 135 -7.79 15.88 -10.83
N SER A 136 -8.86 15.97 -11.62
CA SER A 136 -10.22 16.10 -11.11
C SER A 136 -10.58 14.93 -10.18
N LYS A 137 -10.19 13.72 -10.55
CA LYS A 137 -10.44 12.53 -9.76
C LYS A 137 -9.64 12.52 -8.45
N VAL A 138 -8.35 12.90 -8.48
CA VAL A 138 -7.55 13.01 -7.26
C VAL A 138 -8.14 14.03 -6.30
N ALA A 139 -8.57 15.20 -6.81
CA ALA A 139 -9.18 16.23 -5.99
C ALA A 139 -10.48 15.75 -5.34
N SER A 140 -11.43 15.22 -6.13
CA SER A 140 -12.73 14.78 -5.63
C SER A 140 -12.64 13.60 -4.67
N MET A 141 -11.80 12.61 -4.96
CA MET A 141 -11.61 11.48 -4.05
C MET A 141 -10.80 11.87 -2.81
N GLY A 142 -9.83 12.79 -2.95
CA GLY A 142 -9.10 13.34 -1.82
C GLY A 142 -10.03 14.04 -0.83
N GLU A 143 -10.99 14.84 -1.31
CA GLU A 143 -12.01 15.49 -0.47
C GLU A 143 -12.90 14.48 0.27
N MET A 144 -13.25 13.35 -0.35
CA MET A 144 -14.06 12.31 0.29
C MET A 144 -13.30 11.52 1.36
N LEU A 145 -11.98 11.42 1.25
CA LEU A 145 -11.12 10.67 2.18
C LEU A 145 -10.61 11.54 3.33
N MET A 146 -10.78 12.83 3.23
CA MET A 146 -10.39 13.83 4.22
C MET A 146 -11.56 14.31 5.06
#